data_4a8b75ce0cf068a2e6c90a59c9c11a2b
#
_entry.id   4a8b75ce0cf068a2e6c90a59c9c11a2b
#
_cell.length_a   1.000
_cell.length_b   1.000
_cell.length_c   1.000
_cell.angle_alpha   90.00
_cell.angle_beta   90.00
_cell.angle_gamma   90.00
#
_symmetry.space_group_name_H-M   'P 1'
#
loop_
_entity.id
_entity.type
_entity.pdbx_description
1 polymer ?
#
loop_
_entity_poly.entity_id
_entity_poly.type
_entity_poly.pdbx_seq_one_letter_code
_entity_poly.pdbx_strand_id
1 'polypeptide(L)'
;MSNKILIILIGVVMVLMLGLGGGLFMMWNKLSAMETRTQSAAENAVQGEQDSSVPVEKLLGPIGSLDTFIVNLADKGGKRYLRRTIELELDSEELESEVKKRLPQVRDSILTILPTKRFDDISSAKGKTALRDQMLERINGLMARGKVTNIYFKEFVVQ
;
A
#
# COMPACT_ATOMS: atom_id res chain seq x y z
N MET A 1 -21.84 79.43 20.77
CA MET A 1 -20.89 78.57 20.12
C MET A 1 -21.24 78.49 18.67
N SER A 2 -20.29 78.82 17.80
CA SER A 2 -20.59 79.01 16.39
C SER A 2 -21.00 77.70 15.73
N ASN A 3 -22.17 77.72 15.00
CA ASN A 3 -22.63 76.56 14.23
C ASN A 3 -21.58 75.97 13.30
N LYS A 4 -20.55 76.72 12.99
CA LYS A 4 -19.39 76.28 12.18
C LYS A 4 -18.56 75.23 12.92
N ILE A 5 -18.39 75.36 14.23
CA ILE A 5 -17.63 74.37 15.06
C ILE A 5 -18.41 73.05 15.13
N LEU A 6 -19.73 73.17 15.25
CA LEU A 6 -20.62 72.01 15.30
C LEU A 6 -20.56 71.20 13.97
N ILE A 7 -20.56 71.89 12.82
CA ILE A 7 -20.49 71.28 11.50
C ILE A 7 -19.11 70.59 11.28
N ILE A 8 -18.04 71.22 11.71
CA ILE A 8 -16.70 70.66 11.64
C ILE A 8 -16.60 69.38 12.51
N LEU A 9 -17.15 69.42 13.70
CA LEU A 9 -17.13 68.29 14.61
C LEU A 9 -17.93 67.09 14.07
N ILE A 10 -19.13 67.34 13.49
CA ILE A 10 -19.93 66.33 12.81
C ILE A 10 -19.18 65.72 11.61
N GLY A 11 -18.48 66.56 10.82
CA GLY A 11 -17.66 66.10 9.68
C GLY A 11 -16.50 65.17 10.11
N VAL A 12 -15.81 65.54 11.16
CA VAL A 12 -14.71 64.69 11.71
C VAL A 12 -15.23 63.36 12.25
N VAL A 13 -16.36 63.34 12.93
CA VAL A 13 -16.97 62.10 13.42
C VAL A 13 -17.41 61.22 12.26
N MET A 14 -17.94 61.80 11.20
CA MET A 14 -18.39 61.06 10.03
C MET A 14 -17.21 60.40 9.29
N VAL A 15 -16.10 61.13 9.16
CA VAL A 15 -14.87 60.58 8.56
C VAL A 15 -14.26 59.45 9.41
N LEU A 16 -14.29 59.57 10.75
CA LEU A 16 -13.82 58.51 11.62
C LEU A 16 -14.70 57.27 11.55
N MET A 17 -16.01 57.43 11.46
CA MET A 17 -16.95 56.29 11.31
C MET A 17 -16.74 55.55 9.97
N LEU A 18 -16.52 56.30 8.87
CA LEU A 18 -16.24 55.70 7.58
C LEU A 18 -14.88 54.96 7.54
N GLY A 19 -13.86 55.48 8.22
CA GLY A 19 -12.53 54.83 8.33
C GLY A 19 -12.61 53.52 9.12
N LEU A 20 -13.32 53.51 10.25
CA LEU A 20 -13.51 52.31 11.09
C LEU A 20 -14.37 51.23 10.37
N GLY A 21 -15.43 51.65 9.69
CA GLY A 21 -16.32 50.75 8.94
C GLY A 21 -15.64 50.08 7.75
N GLY A 22 -14.80 50.83 7.01
CA GLY A 22 -14.02 50.30 5.87
C GLY A 22 -12.94 49.30 6.31
N GLY A 23 -12.28 49.56 7.44
CA GLY A 23 -11.27 48.63 7.97
C GLY A 23 -11.86 47.28 8.40
N LEU A 24 -12.98 47.33 9.11
CA LEU A 24 -13.72 46.11 9.53
C LEU A 24 -14.28 45.33 8.34
N PHE A 25 -14.77 46.00 7.32
CA PHE A 25 -15.29 45.37 6.11
C PHE A 25 -14.16 44.66 5.33
N MET A 26 -12.98 45.29 5.22
CA MET A 26 -11.81 44.68 4.56
C MET A 26 -11.27 43.51 5.33
N MET A 27 -11.30 43.57 6.66
CA MET A 27 -10.86 42.47 7.52
C MET A 27 -11.83 41.26 7.44
N TRP A 28 -13.13 41.55 7.41
CA TRP A 28 -14.14 40.49 7.26
C TRP A 28 -14.09 39.82 5.91
N ASN A 29 -13.89 40.57 4.85
CA ASN A 29 -13.69 40.01 3.49
C ASN A 29 -12.41 39.15 3.37
N LYS A 30 -11.35 39.50 4.11
CA LYS A 30 -10.15 38.67 4.22
C LYS A 30 -10.37 37.40 5.04
N LEU A 31 -11.16 37.49 6.09
CA LEU A 31 -11.49 36.33 6.95
C LEU A 31 -12.35 35.31 6.19
N SER A 32 -13.39 35.78 5.47
CA SER A 32 -14.21 34.94 4.60
C SER A 32 -13.41 34.25 3.47
N ALA A 33 -12.40 34.92 2.94
CA ALA A 33 -11.51 34.35 1.94
C ALA A 33 -10.55 33.29 2.53
N MET A 34 -10.23 33.37 3.83
CA MET A 34 -9.47 32.34 4.54
C MET A 34 -10.33 31.13 4.89
N GLU A 35 -11.57 31.33 5.32
CA GLU A 35 -12.51 30.22 5.58
C GLU A 35 -12.78 29.40 4.29
N THR A 36 -13.00 30.09 3.17
CA THR A 36 -13.20 29.41 1.89
C THR A 36 -11.95 28.63 1.44
N ARG A 37 -10.74 29.11 1.78
CA ARG A 37 -9.49 28.38 1.50
C ARG A 37 -9.30 27.19 2.43
N THR A 38 -9.71 27.30 3.69
CA THR A 38 -9.60 26.20 4.66
C THR A 38 -10.62 25.12 4.36
N GLN A 39 -11.84 25.49 3.95
CA GLN A 39 -12.85 24.52 3.49
C GLN A 39 -12.44 23.86 2.18
N SER A 40 -11.95 24.61 1.19
CA SER A 40 -11.45 24.03 -0.05
C SER A 40 -10.19 23.18 0.14
N ALA A 41 -9.35 23.49 1.13
CA ALA A 41 -8.21 22.65 1.48
C ALA A 41 -8.62 21.40 2.25
N ALA A 42 -9.62 21.48 3.11
CA ALA A 42 -10.19 20.33 3.82
C ALA A 42 -11.01 19.44 2.88
N GLU A 43 -11.79 20.03 1.97
CA GLU A 43 -12.60 19.31 0.98
C GLU A 43 -11.73 18.65 -0.10
N ASN A 44 -10.65 19.31 -0.54
CA ASN A 44 -9.66 18.72 -1.43
C ASN A 44 -8.76 17.70 -0.73
N ALA A 45 -8.53 17.78 0.57
CA ALA A 45 -7.83 16.74 1.33
C ALA A 45 -8.70 15.49 1.49
N VAL A 46 -10.02 15.66 1.67
CA VAL A 46 -10.97 14.53 1.76
C VAL A 46 -11.29 13.95 0.38
N GLN A 47 -11.31 14.75 -0.69
CA GLN A 47 -11.48 14.27 -2.06
C GLN A 47 -10.17 13.70 -2.65
N GLY A 48 -9.01 14.11 -2.15
CA GLY A 48 -7.71 13.51 -2.53
C GLY A 48 -7.50 12.12 -1.95
N GLU A 49 -8.17 11.77 -0.86
CA GLU A 49 -8.14 10.40 -0.29
C GLU A 49 -9.24 9.48 -0.83
N GLN A 50 -10.28 10.01 -1.49
CA GLN A 50 -11.35 9.18 -2.06
C GLN A 50 -11.08 8.72 -3.50
N ASP A 51 -10.11 9.29 -4.20
CA ASP A 51 -9.80 8.85 -5.58
C ASP A 51 -8.51 8.01 -5.67
N SER A 52 -7.89 7.69 -4.51
CA SER A 52 -6.76 6.75 -4.41
C SER A 52 -7.14 5.45 -3.72
N SER A 53 -8.39 5.22 -3.40
CA SER A 53 -8.88 3.87 -3.08
C SER A 53 -9.08 3.09 -4.39
N VAL A 54 -8.01 2.85 -5.13
CA VAL A 54 -7.94 1.65 -5.94
C VAL A 54 -8.28 0.53 -4.96
N PRO A 55 -9.40 -0.20 -5.12
CA PRO A 55 -9.75 -1.26 -4.20
C PRO A 55 -8.50 -2.11 -4.02
N VAL A 56 -8.10 -2.38 -2.77
CA VAL A 56 -6.90 -3.19 -2.46
C VAL A 56 -6.98 -4.53 -3.22
N GLU A 57 -8.18 -5.00 -3.49
CA GLU A 57 -8.52 -6.14 -4.33
C GLU A 57 -8.04 -6.00 -5.79
N LYS A 58 -7.88 -4.77 -6.30
CA LYS A 58 -7.38 -4.50 -7.67
C LYS A 58 -5.86 -4.36 -7.73
N LEU A 59 -5.20 -4.25 -6.57
CA LEU A 59 -3.73 -4.23 -6.44
C LEU A 59 -3.16 -5.63 -6.24
N LEU A 60 -3.98 -6.61 -5.83
CA LEU A 60 -3.58 -8.00 -5.70
C LEU A 60 -3.89 -8.74 -7.00
N GLY A 61 -2.88 -9.36 -7.56
CA GLY A 61 -3.04 -10.24 -8.70
C GLY A 61 -3.80 -11.52 -8.33
N PRO A 62 -4.21 -12.34 -9.31
CA PRO A 62 -4.82 -13.64 -9.05
C PRO A 62 -3.92 -14.51 -8.15
N ILE A 63 -4.52 -15.24 -7.22
CA ILE A 63 -3.81 -16.14 -6.31
C ILE A 63 -3.97 -17.58 -6.77
N GLY A 64 -2.86 -18.19 -7.17
CA GLY A 64 -2.79 -19.62 -7.48
C GLY A 64 -2.32 -20.41 -6.25
N SER A 65 -3.15 -21.31 -5.74
CA SER A 65 -2.77 -22.20 -4.62
C SER A 65 -2.06 -23.44 -5.15
N LEU A 66 -0.90 -23.76 -4.56
CA LEU A 66 -0.23 -25.04 -4.76
C LEU A 66 -0.58 -26.00 -3.62
N ASP A 67 -0.48 -27.30 -3.90
CA ASP A 67 -0.68 -28.32 -2.87
C ASP A 67 0.36 -28.21 -1.74
N THR A 68 0.08 -28.88 -0.65
CA THR A 68 1.00 -28.97 0.48
C THR A 68 2.24 -29.79 0.11
N PHE A 69 3.40 -29.25 0.43
CA PHE A 69 4.69 -29.93 0.31
C PHE A 69 5.11 -30.49 1.65
N ILE A 70 5.58 -31.74 1.66
CA ILE A 70 6.19 -32.39 2.81
C ILE A 70 7.57 -32.86 2.39
N VAL A 71 8.62 -32.30 2.98
CA VAL A 71 10.01 -32.59 2.61
C VAL A 71 10.89 -32.76 3.83
N ASN A 72 11.94 -33.56 3.72
CA ASN A 72 12.99 -33.61 4.71
C ASN A 72 13.94 -32.42 4.53
N LEU A 73 14.33 -31.78 5.63
CA LEU A 73 15.37 -30.77 5.65
C LEU A 73 16.77 -31.38 5.68
N ALA A 74 17.75 -30.59 5.22
CA ALA A 74 19.17 -31.00 5.20
C ALA A 74 19.84 -30.95 6.59
N ASP A 75 19.10 -31.10 7.66
CA ASP A 75 19.63 -31.08 9.01
C ASP A 75 20.45 -32.33 9.34
N LYS A 76 21.51 -32.15 10.13
CA LYS A 76 22.33 -33.25 10.64
C LYS A 76 21.46 -34.15 11.54
N GLY A 77 21.17 -35.37 11.09
CA GLY A 77 20.33 -36.32 11.79
C GLY A 77 19.05 -36.72 11.07
N GLY A 78 18.71 -36.07 9.95
CA GLY A 78 17.72 -36.53 8.95
C GLY A 78 16.27 -36.67 9.44
N LYS A 79 15.89 -36.00 10.54
CA LYS A 79 14.59 -36.24 11.21
C LYS A 79 13.64 -35.06 11.22
N ARG A 80 13.96 -33.96 10.51
CA ARG A 80 13.07 -32.80 10.49
C ARG A 80 12.31 -32.73 9.17
N TYR A 81 10.98 -32.77 9.29
CA TYR A 81 10.08 -32.63 8.17
C TYR A 81 9.52 -31.21 8.13
N LEU A 82 9.60 -30.56 6.98
CA LEU A 82 8.92 -29.32 6.70
C LEU A 82 7.61 -29.63 6.00
N ARG A 83 6.49 -29.22 6.61
CA ARG A 83 5.19 -29.18 5.95
C ARG A 83 4.86 -27.74 5.56
N ARG A 84 4.50 -27.53 4.27
CA ARG A 84 4.28 -26.18 3.76
C ARG A 84 3.24 -26.16 2.66
N THR A 85 2.26 -25.24 2.78
CA THR A 85 1.36 -24.84 1.70
C THR A 85 1.86 -23.53 1.11
N ILE A 86 1.90 -23.44 -0.22
CA ILE A 86 2.46 -22.32 -0.97
C ILE A 86 1.35 -21.75 -1.84
N GLU A 87 1.23 -20.43 -1.84
CA GLU A 87 0.36 -19.67 -2.72
C GLU A 87 1.21 -18.73 -3.56
N LEU A 88 0.87 -18.63 -4.84
CA LEU A 88 1.54 -17.78 -5.82
C LEU A 88 0.63 -16.60 -6.16
N GLU A 89 1.12 -15.38 -6.03
CA GLU A 89 0.48 -14.21 -6.59
C GLU A 89 0.97 -14.01 -8.02
N LEU A 90 0.03 -13.85 -8.94
CA LEU A 90 0.28 -13.79 -10.36
C LEU A 90 0.01 -12.38 -10.87
N ASP A 91 0.71 -11.95 -11.90
CA ASP A 91 0.50 -10.64 -12.53
C ASP A 91 -0.76 -10.58 -13.39
N SER A 92 -1.28 -11.72 -13.82
CA SER A 92 -2.45 -11.80 -14.70
C SER A 92 -3.17 -13.15 -14.61
N GLU A 93 -4.43 -13.20 -15.05
CA GLU A 93 -5.22 -14.44 -15.16
C GLU A 93 -4.67 -15.38 -16.25
N GLU A 94 -4.06 -14.84 -17.31
CA GLU A 94 -3.42 -15.64 -18.35
C GLU A 94 -2.27 -16.48 -17.78
N LEU A 95 -1.53 -15.93 -16.80
CA LEU A 95 -0.48 -16.67 -16.15
C LEU A 95 -0.99 -17.83 -15.31
N GLU A 96 -2.19 -17.72 -14.73
CA GLU A 96 -2.81 -18.83 -13.99
C GLU A 96 -2.95 -20.10 -14.87
N SER A 97 -3.36 -19.90 -16.12
CA SER A 97 -3.47 -21.00 -17.09
C SER A 97 -2.09 -21.61 -17.42
N GLU A 98 -1.03 -20.79 -17.50
CA GLU A 98 0.33 -21.28 -17.73
C GLU A 98 0.86 -22.06 -16.53
N VAL A 99 0.68 -21.52 -15.30
CA VAL A 99 1.07 -22.18 -14.06
C VAL A 99 0.41 -23.55 -13.93
N LYS A 100 -0.90 -23.66 -14.22
CA LYS A 100 -1.63 -24.94 -14.21
C LYS A 100 -1.02 -25.95 -15.19
N LYS A 101 -0.66 -25.52 -16.39
CA LYS A 101 -0.02 -26.39 -17.41
C LYS A 101 1.40 -26.82 -17.01
N ARG A 102 2.12 -25.95 -16.31
CA ARG A 102 3.50 -26.19 -15.85
C ARG A 102 3.59 -26.65 -14.40
N LEU A 103 2.46 -26.98 -13.80
CA LEU A 103 2.39 -27.39 -12.38
C LEU A 103 3.41 -28.47 -12.01
N PRO A 104 3.66 -29.53 -12.81
CA PRO A 104 4.69 -30.51 -12.50
C PRO A 104 6.09 -29.90 -12.42
N GLN A 105 6.43 -28.98 -13.33
CA GLN A 105 7.74 -28.30 -13.37
C GLN A 105 7.91 -27.35 -12.17
N VAL A 106 6.84 -26.62 -11.80
CA VAL A 106 6.83 -25.75 -10.63
C VAL A 106 7.03 -26.58 -9.35
N ARG A 107 6.29 -27.69 -9.20
CA ARG A 107 6.44 -28.61 -8.07
C ARG A 107 7.85 -29.20 -7.98
N ASP A 108 8.39 -29.67 -9.08
CA ASP A 108 9.77 -30.22 -9.15
C ASP A 108 10.80 -29.19 -8.70
N SER A 109 10.67 -27.95 -9.17
CA SER A 109 11.55 -26.85 -8.76
C SER A 109 11.53 -26.59 -7.25
N ILE A 110 10.33 -26.59 -6.64
CA ILE A 110 10.14 -26.41 -5.20
C ILE A 110 10.74 -27.61 -4.44
N LEU A 111 10.47 -28.84 -4.90
CA LEU A 111 10.98 -30.07 -4.31
C LEU A 111 12.51 -30.21 -4.45
N THR A 112 13.10 -29.53 -5.42
CA THR A 112 14.56 -29.46 -5.57
C THR A 112 15.17 -28.47 -4.57
N ILE A 113 14.51 -27.35 -4.29
CA ILE A 113 15.02 -26.29 -3.41
C ILE A 113 14.86 -26.65 -1.93
N LEU A 114 13.66 -27.06 -1.52
CA LEU A 114 13.32 -27.23 -0.09
C LEU A 114 14.24 -28.23 0.65
N PRO A 115 14.56 -29.40 0.09
CA PRO A 115 15.42 -30.38 0.78
C PRO A 115 16.89 -29.94 0.93
N THR A 116 17.32 -28.88 0.22
CA THR A 116 18.66 -28.32 0.38
C THR A 116 18.79 -27.39 1.58
N LYS A 117 17.67 -26.99 2.19
CA LYS A 117 17.63 -26.04 3.31
C LYS A 117 17.70 -26.75 4.66
N ARG A 118 18.43 -26.13 5.57
CA ARG A 118 18.45 -26.52 6.98
C ARG A 118 17.40 -25.70 7.75
N PHE A 119 16.99 -26.16 8.90
CA PHE A 119 16.08 -25.43 9.77
C PHE A 119 16.58 -24.02 10.07
N ASP A 120 17.88 -23.89 10.39
CA ASP A 120 18.49 -22.59 10.71
C ASP A 120 18.41 -21.61 9.53
N ASP A 121 18.48 -22.11 8.29
CA ASP A 121 18.40 -21.28 7.08
C ASP A 121 17.02 -20.66 6.87
N ILE A 122 15.96 -21.30 7.39
CA ILE A 122 14.57 -20.93 7.09
C ILE A 122 13.76 -20.53 8.33
N SER A 123 14.31 -20.64 9.53
CA SER A 123 13.62 -20.31 10.79
C SER A 123 13.45 -18.81 10.98
N SER A 124 14.41 -17.99 10.56
CA SER A 124 14.41 -16.55 10.68
C SER A 124 13.56 -15.84 9.60
N ALA A 125 13.12 -14.61 9.86
CA ALA A 125 12.42 -13.77 8.87
C ALA A 125 13.30 -13.57 7.62
N LYS A 126 14.59 -13.29 7.80
CA LYS A 126 15.56 -13.12 6.70
C LYS A 126 15.70 -14.41 5.87
N GLY A 127 15.78 -15.55 6.52
CA GLY A 127 15.85 -16.84 5.85
C GLY A 127 14.60 -17.17 5.04
N LYS A 128 13.40 -16.86 5.59
CA LYS A 128 12.14 -17.02 4.85
C LYS A 128 12.07 -16.12 3.62
N THR A 129 12.56 -14.89 3.73
CA THR A 129 12.64 -13.98 2.57
C THR A 129 13.60 -14.53 1.51
N ALA A 130 14.81 -14.92 1.89
CA ALA A 130 15.77 -15.49 0.96
C ALA A 130 15.26 -16.77 0.24
N LEU A 131 14.52 -17.62 0.97
CA LEU A 131 13.87 -18.79 0.38
C LEU A 131 12.78 -18.38 -0.63
N ARG A 132 11.97 -17.37 -0.31
CA ARG A 132 10.94 -16.82 -1.21
C ARG A 132 11.57 -16.31 -2.50
N ASP A 133 12.61 -15.49 -2.39
CA ASP A 133 13.30 -14.88 -3.54
C ASP A 133 13.91 -15.94 -4.45
N GLN A 134 14.55 -16.97 -3.89
CA GLN A 134 15.08 -18.09 -4.64
C GLN A 134 14.00 -18.89 -5.38
N MET A 135 12.84 -19.10 -4.73
CA MET A 135 11.71 -19.77 -5.37
C MET A 135 11.10 -18.90 -6.48
N LEU A 136 10.94 -17.59 -6.25
CA LEU A 136 10.45 -16.64 -7.24
C LEU A 136 11.30 -16.65 -8.50
N GLU A 137 12.62 -16.54 -8.35
CA GLU A 137 13.56 -16.57 -9.47
C GLU A 137 13.42 -17.88 -10.26
N ARG A 138 13.39 -19.01 -9.56
CA ARG A 138 13.31 -20.32 -10.20
C ARG A 138 12.00 -20.54 -10.93
N ILE A 139 10.87 -20.16 -10.33
CA ILE A 139 9.54 -20.32 -10.93
C ILE A 139 9.38 -19.35 -12.10
N ASN A 140 9.80 -18.10 -11.95
CA ASN A 140 9.72 -17.11 -13.04
C ASN A 140 10.60 -17.52 -14.24
N GLY A 141 11.69 -18.21 -14.02
CA GLY A 141 12.49 -18.80 -15.11
C GLY A 141 11.76 -19.87 -15.92
N LEU A 142 10.65 -20.41 -15.42
CA LEU A 142 9.80 -21.36 -16.15
C LEU A 142 8.68 -20.67 -16.93
N MET A 143 8.29 -19.43 -16.56
CA MET A 143 7.15 -18.74 -17.15
C MET A 143 7.53 -18.00 -18.43
N ALA A 144 6.61 -17.96 -19.39
CA ALA A 144 6.81 -17.30 -20.68
C ALA A 144 5.84 -16.12 -20.90
N ARG A 145 4.68 -16.12 -20.24
CA ARG A 145 3.59 -15.17 -20.53
C ARG A 145 3.34 -14.13 -19.45
N GLY A 146 4.09 -14.15 -18.36
CA GLY A 146 3.93 -13.23 -17.24
C GLY A 146 4.89 -13.57 -16.11
N LYS A 147 4.63 -13.05 -14.92
CA LYS A 147 5.49 -13.25 -13.75
C LYS A 147 4.67 -13.56 -12.50
N VAL A 148 5.17 -14.47 -11.71
CA VAL A 148 4.77 -14.59 -10.31
C VAL A 148 5.34 -13.38 -9.57
N THR A 149 4.46 -12.57 -9.00
CA THR A 149 4.82 -11.31 -8.32
C THR A 149 5.24 -11.56 -6.89
N ASN A 150 4.61 -12.55 -6.22
CA ASN A 150 4.93 -12.90 -4.86
C ASN A 150 4.66 -14.38 -4.56
N ILE A 151 5.27 -14.88 -3.48
CA ILE A 151 5.04 -16.22 -2.94
C ILE A 151 4.63 -16.08 -1.47
N TYR A 152 3.48 -16.63 -1.13
CA TYR A 152 2.98 -16.67 0.24
C TYR A 152 3.12 -18.08 0.82
N PHE A 153 3.58 -18.12 2.04
CA PHE A 153 3.73 -19.34 2.80
C PHE A 153 2.60 -19.44 3.82
N LYS A 154 1.57 -20.20 3.52
CA LYS A 154 0.36 -20.29 4.34
C LYS A 154 0.56 -21.09 5.62
N GLU A 155 1.24 -22.22 5.55
CA GLU A 155 1.60 -23.02 6.69
C GLU A 155 3.11 -23.21 6.74
N PHE A 156 3.69 -23.16 7.93
CA PHE A 156 5.11 -23.39 8.14
C PHE A 156 5.28 -24.22 9.40
N VAL A 157 5.22 -25.52 9.25
CA VAL A 157 5.37 -26.46 10.37
C VAL A 157 6.63 -27.28 10.16
N VAL A 158 7.53 -27.26 11.13
CA VAL A 158 8.71 -28.13 11.18
C VAL A 158 8.51 -29.10 12.36
N GLN A 159 8.59 -30.38 12.08
CA GLN A 159 8.50 -31.46 13.06
C GLN A 159 9.78 -32.28 13.07
#